data_30f7ad75a51f90cbe5cd50c5cf9df135
#
_entry.id   30f7ad75a51f90cbe5cd50c5cf9df135
#
_cell.length_a   1.000
_cell.length_b   1.000
_cell.length_c   1.000
_cell.angle_alpha   90.00
_cell.angle_beta   90.00
_cell.angle_gamma   90.00
#
_symmetry.space_group_name_H-M   'P 1'
#
loop_
_entity.id
_entity.type
_entity.pdbx_description
1 polymer ?
#
loop_
_entity_poly.entity_id
_entity_poly.type
_entity_poly.pdbx_seq_one_letter_code
_entity_poly.pdbx_strand_id
1 'polypeptide(L)'
;MAITQMPFTVDPAQARCDRGPKCSLKSKLPKSLWEAAEQSESLHDYLHTVPMDQIGVPEYYPKITRDQSYLERRNLIYPIENGLFVHIYPNDKGDRDIYIPIEPHLTIDLSGILPQIETKLLDWVEQIGAAETDAAKTEALLKAVDASVSTNGDANKVHVTPRELDALKYFLVRDKIGFGLLAPLLVDKNIEDISCSGLGSIFIEHKIFKSIQSAITFTSEDDVDQFVIWLGEWIKRPVTVRNPIVDAVLPDGSRINIVYGTDVSKRGSNFTIRKFSDVPTSIMQLVDFGTMDYMMASYLSFVLEEGLNMFVVGATASGKTTTMNAITTFILPDKKIVSIEDTPELQVPHKNWIRETTRGSSKDNSGAEVGMFDLLKAALRQRPDRIIVGEIRGEEGAIAFQAMQTGHGVMSTFHAASVEKLVQRLTGEPINIPKSYIDNLDVVLIQAAVKVAGKGMVRRVTSINEIVGYDPTTESFSFIEAFRWNSATDAFDFPGFMNSYLLEEKIALKRGIPPFKRKVIYTELKRRAKILQRLHVERHLKDFYGVFQVLAEAQRQKLL
;
A
#
# COMPACT_ATOMS: atom_id res chain seq x y z
N MET A 1 7.42 -17.01 -22.97
CA MET A 1 6.42 -16.50 -21.98
C MET A 1 6.88 -16.83 -20.58
N ALA A 2 6.55 -15.96 -19.61
CA ALA A 2 6.79 -16.32 -18.22
C ALA A 2 5.94 -17.53 -17.82
N ILE A 3 6.50 -18.38 -16.98
CA ILE A 3 5.86 -19.61 -16.50
C ILE A 3 5.79 -19.63 -14.97
N THR A 4 4.83 -20.34 -14.44
CA THR A 4 4.83 -20.71 -13.03
C THR A 4 5.69 -21.96 -12.86
N GLN A 5 6.93 -21.77 -12.43
CA GLN A 5 7.89 -22.85 -12.21
C GLN A 5 7.74 -23.39 -10.79
N MET A 6 7.17 -24.59 -10.68
CA MET A 6 7.04 -25.25 -9.39
C MET A 6 8.40 -25.72 -8.86
N PRO A 7 8.64 -25.62 -7.54
CA PRO A 7 9.84 -26.16 -6.89
C PRO A 7 9.83 -27.70 -6.82
N PHE A 8 8.79 -28.33 -7.35
CA PHE A 8 8.61 -29.79 -7.43
C PHE A 8 7.93 -30.19 -8.76
N THR A 9 8.02 -31.46 -9.11
CA THR A 9 7.40 -31.97 -10.34
C THR A 9 5.88 -32.06 -10.14
N VAL A 10 5.12 -31.39 -11.00
CA VAL A 10 3.66 -31.50 -11.07
C VAL A 10 3.31 -32.61 -12.05
N ASP A 11 2.63 -33.65 -11.57
CA ASP A 11 2.07 -34.70 -12.41
C ASP A 11 0.54 -34.46 -12.55
N PRO A 12 0.07 -34.00 -13.72
CA PRO A 12 -1.35 -33.74 -13.95
C PRO A 12 -2.25 -34.97 -13.76
N ALA A 13 -1.67 -36.19 -13.89
CA ALA A 13 -2.43 -37.44 -13.68
C ALA A 13 -2.76 -37.66 -12.19
N GLN A 14 -1.87 -37.20 -11.28
CA GLN A 14 -2.12 -37.28 -9.85
C GLN A 14 -3.15 -36.24 -9.37
N ALA A 15 -3.28 -35.11 -10.04
CA ALA A 15 -4.28 -34.10 -9.75
C ALA A 15 -5.72 -34.56 -10.05
N ARG A 16 -5.89 -35.60 -10.88
CA ARG A 16 -7.21 -36.13 -11.27
C ARG A 16 -7.78 -37.07 -10.19
N CYS A 17 -8.48 -36.47 -9.23
CA CYS A 17 -9.19 -37.21 -8.19
C CYS A 17 -10.65 -36.77 -8.15
N ASP A 18 -11.56 -37.76 -8.13
CA ASP A 18 -12.98 -37.51 -7.80
C ASP A 18 -13.05 -37.08 -6.34
N ARG A 19 -13.48 -35.86 -6.05
CA ARG A 19 -13.58 -35.22 -4.71
C ARG A 19 -14.53 -35.96 -3.75
N GLY A 20 -14.60 -37.28 -3.87
CA GLY A 20 -15.50 -38.11 -3.11
C GLY A 20 -14.91 -38.59 -1.77
N PRO A 21 -15.72 -39.35 -1.01
CA PRO A 21 -15.30 -39.88 0.31
C PRO A 21 -14.08 -40.82 0.26
N LYS A 22 -13.69 -41.26 -0.92
CA LYS A 22 -12.52 -42.13 -1.17
C LYS A 22 -11.24 -41.36 -1.49
N CYS A 23 -11.27 -40.04 -1.54
CA CYS A 23 -10.06 -39.23 -1.79
C CYS A 23 -9.00 -39.47 -0.71
N SER A 24 -7.78 -39.78 -1.15
CA SER A 24 -6.63 -40.08 -0.27
C SER A 24 -6.21 -38.88 0.60
N LEU A 25 -6.51 -37.64 0.17
CA LEU A 25 -6.20 -36.43 0.90
C LEU A 25 -7.06 -36.29 2.17
N LYS A 26 -8.29 -36.81 2.18
CA LYS A 26 -9.21 -36.68 3.32
C LYS A 26 -8.62 -37.18 4.64
N SER A 27 -7.86 -38.26 4.59
CA SER A 27 -7.21 -38.83 5.77
C SER A 27 -5.86 -38.21 6.11
N LYS A 28 -5.24 -37.46 5.18
CA LYS A 28 -3.91 -36.86 5.32
C LYS A 28 -3.95 -35.41 5.76
N LEU A 29 -5.01 -34.67 5.39
CA LEU A 29 -5.11 -33.23 5.60
C LEU A 29 -5.77 -32.89 6.94
N PRO A 30 -5.34 -31.78 7.59
CA PRO A 30 -6.09 -31.17 8.68
C PRO A 30 -7.51 -30.79 8.23
N LYS A 31 -8.48 -30.86 9.15
CA LYS A 31 -9.89 -30.62 8.87
C LYS A 31 -10.14 -29.30 8.15
N SER A 32 -9.50 -28.21 8.59
CA SER A 32 -9.65 -26.88 8.00
C SER A 32 -9.15 -26.80 6.55
N LEU A 33 -8.02 -27.45 6.25
CA LEU A 33 -7.49 -27.49 4.88
C LEU A 33 -8.33 -28.39 3.98
N TRP A 34 -8.84 -29.49 4.50
CA TRP A 34 -9.76 -30.36 3.75
C TRP A 34 -11.05 -29.63 3.39
N GLU A 35 -11.70 -28.94 4.33
CA GLU A 35 -12.91 -28.15 4.11
C GLU A 35 -12.68 -27.07 3.04
N ALA A 36 -11.53 -26.39 3.05
CA ALA A 36 -11.17 -25.44 1.99
C ALA A 36 -10.97 -26.12 0.63
N ALA A 37 -10.33 -27.29 0.59
CA ALA A 37 -10.10 -28.06 -0.63
C ALA A 37 -11.42 -28.65 -1.21
N GLU A 38 -12.39 -29.00 -0.37
CA GLU A 38 -13.73 -29.42 -0.84
C GLU A 38 -14.47 -28.30 -1.56
N GLN A 39 -14.23 -27.05 -1.19
CA GLN A 39 -14.86 -25.86 -1.78
C GLN A 39 -14.15 -25.33 -3.02
N SER A 40 -12.86 -25.68 -3.22
CA SER A 40 -12.04 -25.18 -4.32
C SER A 40 -11.38 -26.32 -5.10
N GLU A 41 -11.74 -26.45 -6.37
CA GLU A 41 -11.18 -27.44 -7.27
C GLU A 41 -9.69 -27.24 -7.50
N SER A 42 -9.27 -26.01 -7.75
CA SER A 42 -7.86 -25.67 -7.95
C SER A 42 -6.99 -25.98 -6.73
N LEU A 43 -7.48 -25.69 -5.53
CA LEU A 43 -6.76 -26.03 -4.30
C LEU A 43 -6.69 -27.55 -4.10
N HIS A 44 -7.79 -28.26 -4.31
CA HIS A 44 -7.86 -29.70 -4.19
C HIS A 44 -6.86 -30.38 -5.15
N ASP A 45 -6.88 -30.01 -6.43
CA ASP A 45 -6.02 -30.58 -7.44
C ASP A 45 -4.54 -30.26 -7.18
N TYR A 46 -4.24 -29.02 -6.75
CA TYR A 46 -2.90 -28.63 -6.34
C TYR A 46 -2.37 -29.49 -5.18
N LEU A 47 -3.18 -29.72 -4.15
CA LEU A 47 -2.78 -30.52 -2.99
C LEU A 47 -2.43 -31.97 -3.31
N HIS A 48 -2.98 -32.54 -4.39
CA HIS A 48 -2.58 -33.85 -4.89
C HIS A 48 -1.17 -33.87 -5.50
N THR A 49 -0.66 -32.71 -5.94
CA THR A 49 0.68 -32.60 -6.56
C THR A 49 1.76 -32.24 -5.54
N VAL A 50 1.39 -31.75 -4.36
CA VAL A 50 2.34 -31.30 -3.32
C VAL A 50 3.08 -32.51 -2.74
N PRO A 51 4.42 -32.52 -2.69
CA PRO A 51 5.22 -33.60 -2.14
C PRO A 51 5.21 -33.56 -0.58
N MET A 52 4.05 -33.88 0.01
CA MET A 52 3.85 -33.80 1.47
C MET A 52 4.79 -34.70 2.27
N ASP A 53 5.30 -35.77 1.65
CA ASP A 53 6.27 -36.66 2.30
C ASP A 53 7.65 -35.97 2.48
N GLN A 54 7.95 -34.94 1.71
CA GLN A 54 9.21 -34.20 1.76
C GLN A 54 9.11 -32.92 2.62
N ILE A 55 8.03 -32.14 2.42
CA ILE A 55 7.88 -30.84 3.07
C ILE A 55 6.93 -30.85 4.28
N GLY A 56 6.22 -31.94 4.51
CA GLY A 56 5.12 -32.01 5.46
C GLY A 56 3.79 -31.52 4.87
N VAL A 57 2.72 -31.72 5.63
CA VAL A 57 1.40 -31.22 5.25
C VAL A 57 1.32 -29.72 5.49
N PRO A 58 0.89 -28.92 4.50
CA PRO A 58 0.74 -27.47 4.70
C PRO A 58 -0.30 -27.12 5.78
N GLU A 59 -0.03 -26.09 6.56
CA GLU A 59 -1.01 -25.52 7.49
C GLU A 59 -1.95 -24.56 6.75
N TYR A 60 -3.22 -24.54 7.13
CA TYR A 60 -4.21 -23.66 6.52
C TYR A 60 -4.59 -22.51 7.46
N TYR A 61 -4.45 -21.29 6.96
CA TYR A 61 -4.83 -20.08 7.65
C TYR A 61 -5.87 -19.30 6.84
N PRO A 62 -7.16 -19.27 7.26
CA PRO A 62 -8.19 -18.46 6.59
C PRO A 62 -7.85 -16.96 6.55
N LYS A 63 -7.02 -16.52 7.48
CA LYS A 63 -6.47 -15.17 7.55
C LYS A 63 -5.08 -15.24 8.15
N ILE A 64 -4.09 -14.68 7.46
CA ILE A 64 -2.73 -14.55 7.99
C ILE A 64 -2.58 -13.27 8.79
N THR A 65 -1.81 -13.36 9.86
CA THR A 65 -1.49 -12.26 10.79
C THR A 65 0.01 -12.20 11.02
N ARG A 66 0.48 -11.25 11.81
CA ARG A 66 1.91 -11.15 12.14
C ARG A 66 2.44 -12.35 12.94
N ASP A 67 1.57 -13.12 13.59
CA ASP A 67 1.98 -14.28 14.37
C ASP A 67 2.64 -15.35 13.49
N GLN A 68 2.20 -15.49 12.24
CA GLN A 68 2.82 -16.42 11.29
C GLN A 68 4.24 -15.99 10.85
N SER A 69 4.66 -14.75 11.13
CA SER A 69 6.05 -14.32 10.83
C SER A 69 7.10 -15.02 11.71
N TYR A 70 6.70 -15.57 12.85
CA TYR A 70 7.57 -16.26 13.81
C TYR A 70 7.68 -17.76 13.57
N LEU A 71 6.98 -18.31 12.56
CA LEU A 71 7.10 -19.71 12.20
C LEU A 71 8.55 -20.01 11.73
N GLU A 72 9.16 -21.01 12.34
CA GLU A 72 10.53 -21.45 11.99
C GLU A 72 10.57 -22.00 10.56
N ARG A 73 9.53 -22.76 10.17
CA ARG A 73 9.37 -23.29 8.83
C ARG A 73 8.00 -22.87 8.29
N ARG A 74 8.00 -22.20 7.14
CA ARG A 74 6.79 -21.61 6.54
C ARG A 74 6.24 -22.51 5.46
N ASN A 75 5.45 -23.51 5.85
CA ASN A 75 4.71 -24.39 4.96
C ASN A 75 3.21 -24.16 5.20
N LEU A 76 2.63 -23.16 4.52
CA LEU A 76 1.27 -22.74 4.82
C LEU A 76 0.50 -22.27 3.57
N ILE A 77 -0.82 -22.47 3.62
CA ILE A 77 -1.75 -22.05 2.57
C ILE A 77 -2.76 -21.06 3.15
N TYR A 78 -3.06 -20.00 2.39
CA TYR A 78 -4.10 -19.02 2.73
C TYR A 78 -4.87 -18.58 1.50
N PRO A 79 -6.14 -18.18 1.65
CA PRO A 79 -6.94 -17.65 0.55
C PRO A 79 -6.57 -16.19 0.24
N ILE A 80 -6.66 -15.84 -1.03
CA ILE A 80 -6.66 -14.47 -1.53
C ILE A 80 -7.98 -14.17 -2.23
N GLU A 81 -8.17 -12.96 -2.75
CA GLU A 81 -9.41 -12.60 -3.45
C GLU A 81 -9.68 -13.49 -4.68
N ASN A 82 -10.91 -13.43 -5.18
CA ASN A 82 -11.37 -14.16 -6.36
C ASN A 82 -11.30 -15.70 -6.25
N GLY A 83 -11.32 -16.24 -5.04
CA GLY A 83 -11.30 -17.70 -4.82
C GLY A 83 -9.95 -18.35 -5.10
N LEU A 84 -8.89 -17.56 -5.22
CA LEU A 84 -7.52 -18.04 -5.36
C LEU A 84 -6.89 -18.33 -4.01
N PHE A 85 -5.83 -19.13 -4.03
CA PHE A 85 -5.04 -19.45 -2.85
C PHE A 85 -3.56 -19.21 -3.10
N VAL A 86 -2.82 -19.13 -2.02
CA VAL A 86 -1.36 -19.00 -2.04
C VAL A 86 -0.77 -20.05 -1.14
N HIS A 87 0.24 -20.73 -1.62
CA HIS A 87 1.09 -21.59 -0.81
C HIS A 87 2.46 -20.89 -0.60
N ILE A 88 2.80 -20.60 0.65
CA ILE A 88 4.17 -20.27 1.02
C ILE A 88 4.90 -21.58 1.23
N TYR A 89 5.71 -21.93 0.25
CA TYR A 89 6.44 -23.19 0.18
C TYR A 89 7.84 -23.02 0.80
N PRO A 90 8.22 -23.86 1.78
CA PRO A 90 9.54 -23.77 2.41
C PRO A 90 10.64 -24.15 1.42
N ASN A 91 11.65 -23.32 1.29
CA ASN A 91 12.80 -23.58 0.45
C ASN A 91 14.03 -23.91 1.30
N ASP A 92 14.15 -25.15 1.70
CA ASP A 92 15.25 -25.63 2.57
C ASP A 92 16.64 -25.55 1.89
N LYS A 93 16.69 -25.32 0.57
CA LYS A 93 17.93 -25.23 -0.23
C LYS A 93 18.27 -23.81 -0.69
N GLY A 94 17.38 -22.86 -0.50
CA GLY A 94 17.52 -21.48 -0.96
C GLY A 94 17.45 -20.46 0.18
N ASP A 95 17.73 -19.21 -0.16
CA ASP A 95 17.75 -18.12 0.81
C ASP A 95 16.35 -17.59 1.16
N ARG A 96 15.30 -17.97 0.39
CA ARG A 96 13.95 -17.43 0.51
C ARG A 96 12.92 -18.50 0.26
N ASP A 97 11.81 -18.42 1.01
CA ASP A 97 10.61 -19.21 0.75
C ASP A 97 9.99 -18.84 -0.60
N ILE A 98 9.22 -19.76 -1.17
CA ILE A 98 8.62 -19.61 -2.49
C ILE A 98 7.13 -19.33 -2.37
N TYR A 99 6.69 -18.23 -2.96
CA TYR A 99 5.28 -17.86 -3.11
C TYR A 99 4.71 -18.54 -4.35
N ILE A 100 3.79 -19.47 -4.17
CA ILE A 100 3.13 -20.21 -5.25
C ILE A 100 1.67 -19.77 -5.32
N PRO A 101 1.25 -19.04 -6.37
CA PRO A 101 -0.15 -18.75 -6.60
C PRO A 101 -0.85 -20.01 -7.10
N ILE A 102 -1.94 -20.42 -6.47
CA ILE A 102 -2.74 -21.58 -6.84
C ILE A 102 -3.89 -21.09 -7.70
N GLU A 103 -3.73 -21.25 -9.01
CA GLU A 103 -4.65 -20.79 -10.04
C GLU A 103 -5.36 -21.97 -10.70
N PRO A 104 -6.58 -21.82 -11.27
CA PRO A 104 -7.36 -22.91 -11.87
C PRO A 104 -6.65 -23.66 -12.99
N HIS A 105 -5.77 -23.00 -13.76
CA HIS A 105 -5.07 -23.61 -14.89
C HIS A 105 -3.75 -24.31 -14.50
N LEU A 106 -3.33 -24.25 -13.24
CA LEU A 106 -2.01 -24.70 -12.81
C LEU A 106 -1.78 -26.20 -13.02
N THR A 107 -2.85 -27.00 -12.92
CA THR A 107 -2.84 -28.46 -13.07
C THR A 107 -3.51 -28.92 -14.38
N ILE A 108 -3.88 -28.00 -15.27
CA ILE A 108 -4.61 -28.26 -16.51
C ILE A 108 -3.77 -27.78 -17.70
N ASP A 109 -3.52 -28.69 -18.65
CA ASP A 109 -2.81 -28.34 -19.87
C ASP A 109 -3.80 -27.73 -20.89
N LEU A 110 -3.67 -26.43 -21.11
CA LEU A 110 -4.46 -25.69 -22.09
C LEU A 110 -3.73 -25.51 -23.44
N SER A 111 -2.53 -26.00 -23.62
CA SER A 111 -1.67 -25.74 -24.79
C SER A 111 -2.30 -26.20 -26.12
N GLY A 112 -3.06 -27.28 -26.09
CA GLY A 112 -3.79 -27.78 -27.27
C GLY A 112 -5.10 -27.03 -27.56
N ILE A 113 -5.68 -26.38 -26.58
CA ILE A 113 -7.00 -25.74 -26.66
C ILE A 113 -6.88 -24.25 -26.98
N LEU A 114 -5.95 -23.55 -26.36
CA LEU A 114 -5.78 -22.10 -26.48
C LEU A 114 -5.69 -21.59 -27.93
N PRO A 115 -4.84 -22.16 -28.82
CA PRO A 115 -4.73 -21.64 -30.20
C PRO A 115 -6.05 -21.78 -30.99
N GLN A 116 -6.80 -22.84 -30.73
CA GLN A 116 -8.09 -23.06 -31.39
C GLN A 116 -9.13 -22.05 -30.92
N ILE A 117 -9.14 -21.74 -29.62
CA ILE A 117 -10.07 -20.76 -29.06
C ILE A 117 -9.68 -19.35 -29.50
N GLU A 118 -8.40 -18.97 -29.44
CA GLU A 118 -7.92 -17.66 -29.90
C GLU A 118 -8.32 -17.38 -31.35
N THR A 119 -8.25 -18.41 -32.23
CA THR A 119 -8.71 -18.28 -33.62
C THR A 119 -10.19 -17.95 -33.69
N LYS A 120 -11.03 -18.59 -32.87
CA LYS A 120 -12.48 -18.33 -32.84
C LYS A 120 -12.86 -17.00 -32.20
N LEU A 121 -12.05 -16.54 -31.24
CA LEU A 121 -12.25 -15.24 -30.59
C LEU A 121 -11.98 -14.06 -31.53
N LEU A 122 -11.26 -14.25 -32.65
CA LEU A 122 -11.08 -13.20 -33.67
C LEU A 122 -12.41 -12.65 -34.19
N ASP A 123 -13.44 -13.50 -34.30
CA ASP A 123 -14.78 -13.09 -34.76
C ASP A 123 -15.49 -12.16 -33.75
N TRP A 124 -14.99 -12.08 -32.52
CA TRP A 124 -15.58 -11.30 -31.43
C TRP A 124 -14.78 -10.06 -31.03
N VAL A 125 -13.65 -9.81 -31.67
CA VAL A 125 -12.72 -8.72 -31.32
C VAL A 125 -13.41 -7.36 -31.34
N GLU A 126 -14.26 -7.09 -32.33
CA GLU A 126 -14.98 -5.80 -32.43
C GLU A 126 -15.97 -5.63 -31.27
N GLN A 127 -16.69 -6.70 -30.88
CA GLN A 127 -17.66 -6.65 -29.78
C GLN A 127 -16.98 -6.48 -28.42
N ILE A 128 -15.86 -7.16 -28.19
CA ILE A 128 -15.07 -7.04 -26.98
C ILE A 128 -14.42 -5.65 -26.92
N GLY A 129 -13.90 -5.15 -28.06
CA GLY A 129 -13.25 -3.85 -28.17
C GLY A 129 -14.20 -2.66 -27.99
N ALA A 130 -15.49 -2.82 -28.36
CA ALA A 130 -16.52 -1.79 -28.19
C ALA A 130 -16.95 -1.57 -26.73
N ALA A 131 -16.62 -2.49 -25.83
CA ALA A 131 -16.98 -2.38 -24.42
C ALA A 131 -16.11 -1.34 -23.70
N GLU A 132 -16.75 -0.39 -23.03
CA GLU A 132 -16.06 0.74 -22.38
C GLU A 132 -15.40 0.38 -21.04
N THR A 133 -15.94 -0.60 -20.32
CA THR A 133 -15.48 -1.00 -18.99
C THR A 133 -14.89 -2.41 -18.98
N ASP A 134 -13.94 -2.68 -18.09
CA ASP A 134 -13.34 -4.01 -17.97
C ASP A 134 -14.36 -5.08 -17.55
N ALA A 135 -15.38 -4.71 -16.78
CA ALA A 135 -16.49 -5.61 -16.47
C ALA A 135 -17.30 -5.99 -17.72
N ALA A 136 -17.60 -5.01 -18.59
CA ALA A 136 -18.30 -5.26 -19.85
C ALA A 136 -17.45 -6.06 -20.84
N LYS A 137 -16.12 -5.80 -20.89
CA LYS A 137 -15.18 -6.60 -21.69
C LYS A 137 -15.13 -8.06 -21.21
N THR A 138 -15.07 -8.26 -19.89
CA THR A 138 -15.09 -9.58 -19.28
C THR A 138 -16.36 -10.35 -19.65
N GLU A 139 -17.52 -9.71 -19.54
CA GLU A 139 -18.79 -10.33 -19.92
C GLU A 139 -18.82 -10.70 -21.41
N ALA A 140 -18.37 -9.80 -22.28
CA ALA A 140 -18.30 -10.04 -23.72
C ALA A 140 -17.33 -11.19 -24.05
N LEU A 141 -16.15 -11.23 -23.42
CA LEU A 141 -15.17 -12.30 -23.60
C LEU A 141 -15.73 -13.66 -23.12
N LEU A 142 -16.36 -13.71 -21.97
CA LEU A 142 -16.96 -14.95 -21.46
C LEU A 142 -18.08 -15.47 -22.38
N LYS A 143 -18.93 -14.58 -22.91
CA LYS A 143 -19.94 -14.96 -23.93
C LYS A 143 -19.28 -15.49 -25.19
N ALA A 144 -18.20 -14.88 -25.66
CA ALA A 144 -17.46 -15.35 -26.85
C ALA A 144 -16.84 -16.74 -26.61
N VAL A 145 -16.29 -16.98 -25.41
CA VAL A 145 -15.77 -18.30 -25.03
C VAL A 145 -16.90 -19.34 -25.03
N ASP A 146 -18.04 -19.07 -24.37
CA ASP A 146 -19.19 -20.00 -24.31
C ASP A 146 -19.79 -20.30 -25.71
N ALA A 147 -19.73 -19.33 -26.63
CA ALA A 147 -20.14 -19.54 -28.02
C ALA A 147 -19.15 -20.43 -28.79
N SER A 148 -17.87 -20.40 -28.44
CA SER A 148 -16.78 -21.07 -29.15
C SER A 148 -16.48 -22.49 -28.68
N VAL A 149 -16.91 -22.85 -27.46
CA VAL A 149 -16.64 -24.15 -26.84
C VAL A 149 -17.90 -25.00 -26.65
N SER A 150 -17.71 -26.29 -26.50
CA SER A 150 -18.80 -27.24 -26.15
C SER A 150 -18.27 -28.33 -25.21
N THR A 151 -19.03 -28.61 -24.16
CA THR A 151 -18.80 -29.75 -23.26
C THR A 151 -19.54 -31.00 -23.73
N ASN A 152 -20.46 -30.87 -24.70
CA ASN A 152 -21.36 -31.92 -25.15
C ASN A 152 -21.03 -32.45 -26.56
N GLY A 153 -19.90 -32.07 -27.17
CA GLY A 153 -19.45 -32.64 -28.46
C GLY A 153 -20.08 -32.03 -29.71
N ASP A 154 -20.39 -30.72 -29.71
CA ASP A 154 -20.80 -30.00 -30.93
C ASP A 154 -19.61 -29.91 -31.91
N ALA A 155 -19.80 -30.44 -33.15
CA ALA A 155 -18.74 -30.51 -34.16
C ALA A 155 -18.18 -29.15 -34.62
N ASN A 156 -18.93 -28.06 -34.44
CA ASN A 156 -18.53 -26.72 -34.84
C ASN A 156 -17.80 -25.95 -33.72
N LYS A 157 -17.73 -26.53 -32.53
CA LYS A 157 -17.13 -25.93 -31.35
C LYS A 157 -15.90 -26.71 -30.86
N VAL A 158 -15.02 -26.04 -30.13
CA VAL A 158 -13.90 -26.72 -29.52
C VAL A 158 -14.39 -27.53 -28.33
N HIS A 159 -14.09 -28.84 -28.33
CA HIS A 159 -14.50 -29.71 -27.24
C HIS A 159 -13.61 -29.49 -26.02
N VAL A 160 -14.23 -29.23 -24.87
CA VAL A 160 -13.56 -29.04 -23.58
C VAL A 160 -14.33 -29.76 -22.47
N THR A 161 -13.63 -30.22 -21.48
CA THR A 161 -14.23 -30.67 -20.22
C THR A 161 -14.72 -29.49 -19.39
N PRO A 162 -15.65 -29.65 -18.43
CA PRO A 162 -16.03 -28.56 -17.51
C PRO A 162 -14.86 -27.92 -16.80
N ARG A 163 -13.87 -28.69 -16.37
CA ARG A 163 -12.65 -28.21 -15.71
C ARG A 163 -11.77 -27.35 -16.63
N GLU A 164 -11.58 -27.83 -17.86
CA GLU A 164 -10.83 -27.05 -18.86
C GLU A 164 -11.56 -25.75 -19.20
N LEU A 165 -12.90 -25.77 -19.23
CA LEU A 165 -13.68 -24.55 -19.47
C LEU A 165 -13.49 -23.51 -18.38
N ASP A 166 -13.54 -23.91 -17.11
CA ASP A 166 -13.34 -22.97 -15.98
C ASP A 166 -11.91 -22.43 -15.96
N ALA A 167 -10.92 -23.29 -16.18
CA ALA A 167 -9.52 -22.89 -16.31
C ALA A 167 -9.28 -21.95 -17.50
N LEU A 168 -9.90 -22.25 -18.67
CA LEU A 168 -9.82 -21.44 -19.88
C LEU A 168 -10.44 -20.05 -19.67
N LYS A 169 -11.63 -19.97 -19.08
CA LYS A 169 -12.31 -18.71 -18.75
C LYS A 169 -11.45 -17.85 -17.85
N TYR A 170 -10.94 -18.44 -16.77
CA TYR A 170 -10.04 -17.75 -15.86
C TYR A 170 -8.79 -17.23 -16.58
N PHE A 171 -8.11 -18.09 -17.33
CA PHE A 171 -6.88 -17.77 -18.04
C PHE A 171 -7.09 -16.63 -19.05
N LEU A 172 -8.13 -16.71 -19.87
CA LEU A 172 -8.39 -15.69 -20.90
C LEU A 172 -8.77 -14.33 -20.29
N VAL A 173 -9.59 -14.30 -19.24
CA VAL A 173 -9.91 -13.05 -18.53
C VAL A 173 -8.66 -12.45 -17.91
N ARG A 174 -7.85 -13.27 -17.24
CA ARG A 174 -6.59 -12.85 -16.63
C ARG A 174 -5.62 -12.23 -17.64
N ASP A 175 -5.43 -12.89 -18.80
CA ASP A 175 -4.38 -12.53 -19.76
C ASP A 175 -4.85 -11.52 -20.81
N LYS A 176 -6.14 -11.47 -21.18
CA LYS A 176 -6.63 -10.56 -22.23
C LYS A 176 -7.21 -9.24 -21.67
N ILE A 177 -7.69 -9.25 -20.43
CA ILE A 177 -8.33 -8.09 -19.81
C ILE A 177 -7.57 -7.65 -18.55
N GLY A 178 -7.16 -8.60 -17.73
CA GLY A 178 -6.45 -8.36 -16.48
C GLY A 178 -4.94 -8.12 -16.62
N PHE A 179 -4.23 -8.30 -15.53
CA PHE A 179 -2.77 -8.07 -15.42
C PHE A 179 -1.92 -9.30 -15.82
N GLY A 180 -2.49 -10.25 -16.57
CA GLY A 180 -1.77 -11.45 -16.97
C GLY A 180 -1.22 -12.20 -15.75
N LEU A 181 0.04 -12.63 -15.85
CA LEU A 181 0.73 -13.39 -14.79
C LEU A 181 0.91 -12.63 -13.46
N LEU A 182 0.76 -11.30 -13.45
CA LEU A 182 0.84 -10.51 -12.22
C LEU A 182 -0.49 -10.47 -11.44
N ALA A 183 -1.60 -10.90 -12.04
CA ALA A 183 -2.93 -10.81 -11.44
C ALA A 183 -3.00 -11.39 -10.00
N PRO A 184 -2.51 -12.62 -9.72
CA PRO A 184 -2.56 -13.16 -8.36
C PRO A 184 -1.70 -12.38 -7.37
N LEU A 185 -0.58 -11.78 -7.81
CA LEU A 185 0.27 -10.95 -6.97
C LEU A 185 -0.38 -9.60 -6.65
N LEU A 186 -1.09 -9.02 -7.62
CA LEU A 186 -1.79 -7.75 -7.45
C LEU A 186 -3.05 -7.88 -6.57
N VAL A 187 -3.70 -9.03 -6.59
CA VAL A 187 -4.90 -9.31 -5.79
C VAL A 187 -4.55 -9.58 -4.32
N ASP A 188 -3.37 -10.14 -4.02
CA ASP A 188 -2.99 -10.43 -2.63
C ASP A 188 -2.68 -9.15 -1.84
N LYS A 189 -3.54 -8.82 -0.87
CA LYS A 189 -3.40 -7.64 0.02
C LYS A 189 -2.17 -7.66 0.93
N ASN A 190 -1.52 -8.82 1.05
CA ASN A 190 -0.33 -8.98 1.89
C ASN A 190 0.98 -8.67 1.15
N ILE A 191 0.94 -8.41 -0.15
CA ILE A 191 2.10 -7.98 -0.94
C ILE A 191 2.21 -6.45 -0.87
N GLU A 192 3.43 -5.96 -0.60
CA GLU A 192 3.78 -4.52 -0.62
C GLU A 192 4.45 -4.15 -1.95
N ASP A 193 5.51 -4.88 -2.33
CA ASP A 193 6.26 -4.62 -3.56
C ASP A 193 6.42 -5.90 -4.38
N ILE A 194 6.41 -5.76 -5.71
CA ILE A 194 6.69 -6.80 -6.70
C ILE A 194 7.86 -6.33 -7.54
N SER A 195 8.92 -7.11 -7.65
CA SER A 195 10.13 -6.74 -8.37
C SER A 195 10.60 -7.85 -9.30
N CYS A 196 10.67 -7.54 -10.59
CA CYS A 196 11.35 -8.34 -11.60
C CYS A 196 12.70 -7.69 -11.93
N SER A 197 13.79 -8.34 -11.63
CA SER A 197 15.15 -7.82 -11.85
C SER A 197 15.81 -8.31 -13.15
N GLY A 198 15.01 -8.70 -14.12
CA GLY A 198 15.43 -9.34 -15.37
C GLY A 198 15.09 -10.82 -15.41
N LEU A 199 15.92 -11.61 -16.06
CA LEU A 199 15.75 -13.07 -16.18
C LEU A 199 15.68 -13.74 -14.81
N GLY A 200 14.78 -14.71 -14.65
CA GLY A 200 14.55 -15.48 -13.43
C GLY A 200 13.23 -15.16 -12.75
N SER A 201 13.16 -15.43 -11.46
CA SER A 201 11.93 -15.29 -10.67
C SER A 201 11.62 -13.85 -10.32
N ILE A 202 10.33 -13.58 -10.14
CA ILE A 202 9.82 -12.35 -9.54
C ILE A 202 10.03 -12.40 -8.04
N PHE A 203 10.51 -11.32 -7.44
CA PHE A 203 10.66 -11.15 -5.99
C PHE A 203 9.49 -10.36 -5.43
N ILE A 204 9.13 -10.67 -4.20
CA ILE A 204 7.97 -10.10 -3.51
C ILE A 204 8.42 -9.61 -2.13
N GLU A 205 8.07 -8.38 -1.78
CA GLU A 205 8.10 -7.93 -0.39
C GLU A 205 6.71 -8.15 0.22
N HIS A 206 6.65 -9.13 1.12
CA HIS A 206 5.42 -9.54 1.77
C HIS A 206 5.29 -8.91 3.16
N LYS A 207 4.13 -8.36 3.53
CA LYS A 207 3.91 -7.65 4.81
C LYS A 207 4.31 -8.47 6.05
N ILE A 208 4.11 -9.79 5.98
CA ILE A 208 4.34 -10.72 7.09
C ILE A 208 5.68 -11.45 6.92
N PHE A 209 5.91 -12.07 5.77
CA PHE A 209 7.05 -12.95 5.53
C PHE A 209 8.29 -12.23 5.00
N LYS A 210 8.19 -10.93 4.72
CA LYS A 210 9.26 -10.09 4.16
C LYS A 210 9.64 -10.51 2.76
N SER A 211 10.92 -10.51 2.43
CA SER A 211 11.38 -10.81 1.08
C SER A 211 11.27 -12.30 0.77
N ILE A 212 10.41 -12.64 -0.17
CA ILE A 212 10.17 -14.00 -0.68
C ILE A 212 10.29 -14.04 -2.19
N GLN A 213 10.47 -15.23 -2.75
CA GLN A 213 10.59 -15.46 -4.19
C GLN A 213 9.28 -16.00 -4.74
N SER A 214 8.80 -15.51 -5.88
CA SER A 214 7.64 -16.08 -6.56
C SER A 214 8.03 -17.32 -7.39
N ALA A 215 7.11 -18.25 -7.52
CA ALA A 215 7.18 -19.33 -8.50
C ALA A 215 7.04 -18.81 -9.96
N ILE A 216 6.59 -17.58 -10.17
CA ILE A 216 6.51 -16.97 -11.50
C ILE A 216 7.92 -16.58 -11.95
N THR A 217 8.35 -17.14 -13.09
CA THR A 217 9.74 -17.05 -13.58
C THR A 217 9.75 -16.73 -15.08
N PHE A 218 10.67 -15.86 -15.48
CA PHE A 218 11.00 -15.59 -16.87
C PHE A 218 12.18 -16.47 -17.29
N THR A 219 12.04 -17.22 -18.38
CA THR A 219 13.01 -18.21 -18.85
C THR A 219 13.93 -17.67 -19.95
N SER A 220 13.55 -16.58 -20.61
CA SER A 220 14.37 -15.90 -21.63
C SER A 220 14.29 -14.38 -21.47
N GLU A 221 15.32 -13.69 -21.97
CA GLU A 221 15.34 -12.21 -22.01
C GLU A 221 14.23 -11.67 -22.91
N ASP A 222 13.98 -12.33 -24.05
CA ASP A 222 12.89 -11.97 -24.97
C ASP A 222 11.51 -12.01 -24.29
N ASP A 223 11.30 -12.96 -23.38
CA ASP A 223 10.04 -13.05 -22.64
C ASP A 223 9.86 -11.87 -21.69
N VAL A 224 10.93 -11.43 -21.03
CA VAL A 224 10.89 -10.23 -20.17
C VAL A 224 10.62 -9.00 -21.01
N ASP A 225 11.31 -8.86 -22.14
CA ASP A 225 11.16 -7.71 -23.04
C ASP A 225 9.73 -7.61 -23.60
N GLN A 226 9.19 -8.72 -24.10
CA GLN A 226 7.81 -8.78 -24.59
C GLN A 226 6.81 -8.45 -23.49
N PHE A 227 7.02 -8.97 -22.29
CA PHE A 227 6.15 -8.71 -21.16
C PHE A 227 6.18 -7.23 -20.74
N VAL A 228 7.37 -6.64 -20.70
CA VAL A 228 7.56 -5.22 -20.34
C VAL A 228 6.95 -4.29 -21.40
N ILE A 229 7.07 -4.63 -22.71
CA ILE A 229 6.40 -3.89 -23.79
C ILE A 229 4.88 -4.00 -23.64
N TRP A 230 4.35 -5.21 -23.49
CA TRP A 230 2.92 -5.43 -23.26
C TRP A 230 2.41 -4.66 -22.04
N LEU A 231 3.15 -4.66 -20.94
CA LEU A 231 2.80 -3.93 -19.72
C LEU A 231 2.77 -2.41 -19.96
N GLY A 232 3.74 -1.89 -20.73
CA GLY A 232 3.78 -0.50 -21.16
C GLY A 232 2.57 -0.11 -22.01
N GLU A 233 2.16 -0.94 -22.96
CA GLU A 233 0.97 -0.74 -23.77
C GLU A 233 -0.31 -0.81 -22.92
N TRP A 234 -0.40 -1.79 -22.02
CA TRP A 234 -1.54 -1.96 -21.14
C TRP A 234 -1.77 -0.72 -20.25
N ILE A 235 -0.71 -0.12 -19.69
CA ILE A 235 -0.80 1.13 -18.91
C ILE A 235 -0.91 2.39 -19.78
N LYS A 236 -1.01 2.26 -21.10
CA LYS A 236 -1.03 3.37 -22.06
C LYS A 236 0.20 4.29 -21.99
N ARG A 237 1.34 3.72 -21.65
CA ARG A 237 2.67 4.35 -21.59
C ARG A 237 3.67 3.43 -22.31
N PRO A 238 3.67 3.42 -23.65
CA PRO A 238 4.49 2.49 -24.43
C PRO A 238 5.98 2.69 -24.13
N VAL A 239 6.67 1.57 -23.97
CA VAL A 239 8.10 1.51 -23.71
C VAL A 239 8.82 1.25 -25.04
N THR A 240 9.88 1.99 -25.32
CA THR A 240 10.65 1.88 -26.56
C THR A 240 12.13 2.08 -26.27
N VAL A 241 13.01 1.69 -27.23
CA VAL A 241 14.46 1.98 -27.15
C VAL A 241 14.73 3.48 -26.95
N ARG A 242 13.91 4.37 -27.53
CA ARG A 242 14.05 5.82 -27.38
C ARG A 242 13.58 6.34 -26.01
N ASN A 243 12.55 5.70 -25.44
CA ASN A 243 11.97 6.02 -24.14
C ASN A 243 11.97 4.74 -23.28
N PRO A 244 13.13 4.33 -22.77
CA PRO A 244 13.29 3.03 -22.10
C PRO A 244 12.81 3.04 -20.65
N ILE A 245 12.55 4.19 -20.05
CA ILE A 245 12.14 4.33 -18.65
C ILE A 245 10.71 4.88 -18.59
N VAL A 246 9.83 4.16 -17.91
CA VAL A 246 8.44 4.56 -17.69
C VAL A 246 8.12 4.50 -16.20
N ASP A 247 7.65 5.63 -15.67
CA ASP A 247 6.99 5.73 -14.37
C ASP A 247 5.50 5.98 -14.59
N ALA A 248 4.64 5.16 -13.98
CA ALA A 248 3.20 5.27 -14.14
C ALA A 248 2.46 4.83 -12.87
N VAL A 249 1.16 5.13 -12.85
CA VAL A 249 0.22 4.65 -11.84
C VAL A 249 -0.76 3.70 -12.51
N LEU A 250 -0.94 2.53 -11.92
CA LEU A 250 -1.90 1.52 -12.35
C LEU A 250 -3.34 1.95 -11.97
N PRO A 251 -4.38 1.37 -12.59
CA PRO A 251 -5.77 1.71 -12.28
C PRO A 251 -6.17 1.52 -10.81
N ASP A 252 -5.53 0.58 -10.11
CA ASP A 252 -5.72 0.33 -8.68
C ASP A 252 -4.98 1.35 -7.78
N GLY A 253 -4.26 2.31 -8.37
CA GLY A 253 -3.44 3.28 -7.64
C GLY A 253 -2.02 2.82 -7.34
N SER A 254 -1.64 1.59 -7.65
CA SER A 254 -0.28 1.07 -7.49
C SER A 254 0.69 1.81 -8.41
N ARG A 255 1.91 2.04 -7.94
CA ARG A 255 2.96 2.67 -8.75
C ARG A 255 3.80 1.62 -9.45
N ILE A 256 4.09 1.84 -10.74
CA ILE A 256 4.97 0.99 -11.53
C ILE A 256 6.12 1.80 -12.13
N ASN A 257 7.33 1.25 -12.01
CA ASN A 257 8.51 1.69 -12.74
C ASN A 257 8.94 0.57 -13.67
N ILE A 258 9.19 0.89 -14.94
CA ILE A 258 9.66 -0.03 -15.98
C ILE A 258 10.96 0.51 -16.56
N VAL A 259 11.94 -0.37 -16.74
CA VAL A 259 13.18 -0.07 -17.48
C VAL A 259 13.36 -1.13 -18.55
N TYR A 260 13.47 -0.69 -19.81
CA TYR A 260 13.55 -1.54 -20.99
C TYR A 260 14.96 -1.57 -21.59
N GLY A 261 15.38 -2.75 -21.99
CA GLY A 261 16.56 -3.00 -22.82
C GLY A 261 17.88 -3.15 -22.05
N THR A 262 18.76 -3.99 -22.59
CA THR A 262 20.08 -4.32 -22.02
C THR A 262 21.12 -3.21 -22.18
N ASP A 263 20.84 -2.23 -23.05
CA ASP A 263 21.66 -1.02 -23.22
C ASP A 263 21.57 -0.11 -21.98
N VAL A 264 20.40 -0.04 -21.33
CA VAL A 264 20.13 0.74 -20.12
C VAL A 264 20.29 -0.12 -18.86
N SER A 265 19.68 -1.29 -18.84
CA SER A 265 19.74 -2.23 -17.71
C SER A 265 20.56 -3.47 -18.04
N LYS A 266 21.72 -3.61 -17.43
CA LYS A 266 22.69 -4.67 -17.77
C LYS A 266 22.24 -6.11 -17.45
N ARG A 267 21.16 -6.29 -16.69
CA ARG A 267 20.54 -7.59 -16.42
C ARG A 267 19.28 -7.84 -17.24
N GLY A 268 19.02 -7.04 -18.25
CA GLY A 268 17.81 -7.08 -19.07
C GLY A 268 16.73 -6.11 -18.59
N SER A 269 15.63 -6.09 -19.31
CA SER A 269 14.45 -5.31 -18.92
C SER A 269 13.97 -5.71 -17.53
N ASN A 270 13.41 -4.74 -16.82
CA ASN A 270 12.96 -4.97 -15.44
C ASN A 270 11.76 -4.08 -15.12
N PHE A 271 11.04 -4.45 -14.07
CA PHE A 271 9.97 -3.62 -13.53
C PHE A 271 9.85 -3.78 -12.02
N THR A 272 9.33 -2.73 -11.38
CA THR A 272 8.99 -2.77 -9.96
C THR A 272 7.60 -2.16 -9.78
N ILE A 273 6.73 -2.88 -9.06
CA ILE A 273 5.39 -2.40 -8.72
C ILE A 273 5.34 -2.24 -7.21
N ARG A 274 5.00 -1.04 -6.74
CA ARG A 274 4.69 -0.76 -5.35
C ARG A 274 3.18 -0.66 -5.21
N LYS A 275 2.61 -1.62 -4.52
CA LYS A 275 1.16 -1.74 -4.38
C LYS A 275 0.58 -0.62 -3.52
N PHE A 276 -0.53 -0.08 -4.00
CA PHE A 276 -1.35 0.82 -3.22
C PHE A 276 -2.19 0.04 -2.21
N SER A 277 -2.32 0.54 -0.98
CA SER A 277 -3.18 -0.08 0.03
C SER A 277 -4.56 0.55 -0.01
N ASP A 278 -5.59 -0.23 -0.33
CA ASP A 278 -6.99 0.24 -0.43
C ASP A 278 -7.53 0.81 0.88
N VAL A 279 -7.05 0.31 2.01
CA VAL A 279 -7.47 0.77 3.34
C VAL A 279 -6.28 1.31 4.09
N PRO A 280 -6.30 2.62 4.46
CA PRO A 280 -5.22 3.21 5.23
C PRO A 280 -5.15 2.60 6.63
N THR A 281 -3.93 2.59 7.17
CA THR A 281 -3.73 2.24 8.58
C THR A 281 -4.37 3.31 9.47
N SER A 282 -5.19 2.90 10.42
CA SER A 282 -5.81 3.83 11.37
C SER A 282 -4.87 4.24 12.49
N ILE A 283 -5.22 5.31 13.21
CA ILE A 283 -4.49 5.73 14.41
C ILE A 283 -4.51 4.65 15.49
N MET A 284 -5.57 3.86 15.59
CA MET A 284 -5.68 2.77 16.56
C MET A 284 -4.71 1.63 16.24
N GLN A 285 -4.55 1.31 14.97
CA GLN A 285 -3.56 0.31 14.52
C GLN A 285 -2.12 0.80 14.72
N LEU A 286 -1.85 2.11 14.57
CA LEU A 286 -0.51 2.65 14.90
C LEU A 286 -0.19 2.49 16.39
N VAL A 287 -1.19 2.60 17.26
CA VAL A 287 -1.03 2.31 18.70
C VAL A 287 -0.82 0.82 18.94
N ASP A 288 -1.57 -0.07 18.28
CA ASP A 288 -1.35 -1.53 18.34
C ASP A 288 0.08 -1.92 17.95
N PHE A 289 0.63 -1.26 16.92
CA PHE A 289 2.00 -1.48 16.46
C PHE A 289 3.06 -0.89 17.42
N GLY A 290 2.61 -0.13 18.42
CA GLY A 290 3.49 0.61 19.31
C GLY A 290 4.23 1.75 18.61
N THR A 291 3.74 2.21 17.46
CA THR A 291 4.34 3.35 16.74
C THR A 291 4.22 4.63 17.55
N MET A 292 3.11 4.79 18.28
CA MET A 292 2.83 5.88 19.22
C MET A 292 1.85 5.38 20.31
N ASP A 293 1.60 6.19 21.33
CA ASP A 293 0.62 5.91 22.37
C ASP A 293 -0.64 6.78 22.27
N TYR A 294 -1.62 6.55 23.16
CA TYR A 294 -2.86 7.31 23.19
C TYR A 294 -2.68 8.79 23.60
N MET A 295 -1.64 9.11 24.38
CA MET A 295 -1.34 10.49 24.77
C MET A 295 -0.83 11.29 23.57
N MET A 296 0.07 10.71 22.78
CA MET A 296 0.53 11.29 21.52
C MET A 296 -0.62 11.43 20.52
N ALA A 297 -1.46 10.40 20.36
CA ALA A 297 -2.63 10.48 19.50
C ALA A 297 -3.60 11.59 19.94
N SER A 298 -3.85 11.73 21.24
CA SER A 298 -4.65 12.82 21.80
C SER A 298 -4.04 14.19 21.52
N TYR A 299 -2.73 14.35 21.72
CA TYR A 299 -2.02 15.58 21.42
C TYR A 299 -2.15 15.97 19.94
N LEU A 300 -1.90 15.04 19.04
CA LEU A 300 -2.04 15.25 17.60
C LEU A 300 -3.48 15.61 17.19
N SER A 301 -4.48 15.07 17.90
CA SER A 301 -5.87 15.45 17.65
C SER A 301 -6.13 16.93 17.97
N PHE A 302 -5.56 17.48 19.07
CA PHE A 302 -5.65 18.90 19.37
C PHE A 302 -4.94 19.76 18.32
N VAL A 303 -3.73 19.37 17.92
CA VAL A 303 -2.95 20.06 16.88
C VAL A 303 -3.75 20.20 15.58
N LEU A 304 -4.39 19.12 15.14
CA LEU A 304 -5.08 19.10 13.87
C LEU A 304 -6.47 19.75 13.91
N GLU A 305 -7.20 19.62 15.02
CA GLU A 305 -8.45 20.34 15.22
C GLU A 305 -8.27 21.86 15.19
N GLU A 306 -7.21 22.36 15.81
CA GLU A 306 -6.93 23.79 15.88
C GLU A 306 -6.24 24.35 14.62
N GLY A 307 -6.04 23.53 13.60
CA GLY A 307 -5.51 23.96 12.32
C GLY A 307 -4.01 24.26 12.32
N LEU A 308 -3.25 23.77 13.30
CA LEU A 308 -1.79 24.00 13.39
C LEU A 308 -1.02 23.29 12.28
N ASN A 309 0.13 23.83 11.92
CA ASN A 309 1.00 23.34 10.86
C ASN A 309 1.91 22.20 11.37
N MET A 310 2.08 21.17 10.57
CA MET A 310 2.76 19.98 11.05
C MET A 310 3.52 19.26 9.94
N PHE A 311 4.76 18.84 10.26
CA PHE A 311 5.54 17.95 9.39
C PHE A 311 5.77 16.59 10.05
N VAL A 312 5.58 15.52 9.26
CA VAL A 312 5.97 14.15 9.62
C VAL A 312 7.32 13.86 8.96
N VAL A 313 8.34 13.70 9.76
CA VAL A 313 9.74 13.68 9.34
C VAL A 313 10.37 12.33 9.62
N GLY A 314 11.23 11.85 8.73
CA GLY A 314 11.95 10.59 8.92
C GLY A 314 12.61 10.07 7.66
N ALA A 315 13.42 9.02 7.77
CA ALA A 315 14.07 8.37 6.65
C ALA A 315 13.05 7.65 5.73
N THR A 316 13.52 7.15 4.59
CA THR A 316 12.74 6.29 3.70
C THR A 316 12.25 5.06 4.47
N ALA A 317 11.04 4.59 4.16
CA ALA A 317 10.38 3.43 4.81
C ALA A 317 10.15 3.55 6.33
N SER A 318 10.30 4.75 6.93
CA SER A 318 9.99 4.97 8.35
C SER A 318 8.49 4.99 8.66
N GLY A 319 7.61 5.09 7.65
CA GLY A 319 6.15 5.09 7.78
C GLY A 319 5.53 6.49 7.84
N LYS A 320 6.19 7.51 7.30
CA LYS A 320 5.71 8.91 7.28
C LYS A 320 4.32 9.05 6.69
N THR A 321 4.13 8.57 5.46
CA THR A 321 2.84 8.64 4.74
C THR A 321 1.75 7.85 5.47
N THR A 322 2.10 6.70 6.06
CA THR A 322 1.17 5.91 6.87
C THR A 322 0.68 6.69 8.09
N THR A 323 1.60 7.35 8.80
CA THR A 323 1.24 8.20 9.95
C THR A 323 0.46 9.43 9.51
N MET A 324 0.87 10.07 8.39
CA MET A 324 0.13 11.18 7.81
C MET A 324 -1.32 10.79 7.50
N ASN A 325 -1.55 9.67 6.85
CA ASN A 325 -2.90 9.15 6.59
C ASN A 325 -3.68 8.95 7.89
N ALA A 326 -3.10 8.24 8.86
CA ALA A 326 -3.77 7.92 10.11
C ALA A 326 -4.26 9.16 10.88
N ILE A 327 -3.45 10.21 10.94
CA ILE A 327 -3.79 11.43 11.67
C ILE A 327 -4.77 12.34 10.93
N THR A 328 -4.99 12.18 9.61
CA THR A 328 -6.02 12.96 8.89
C THR A 328 -7.42 12.76 9.47
N THR A 329 -7.66 11.62 10.14
CA THR A 329 -8.92 11.34 10.84
C THR A 329 -9.24 12.32 11.98
N PHE A 330 -8.26 13.08 12.45
CA PHE A 330 -8.43 14.13 13.47
C PHE A 330 -8.79 15.50 12.90
N ILE A 331 -8.71 15.69 11.58
CA ILE A 331 -9.16 16.92 10.93
C ILE A 331 -10.69 16.95 11.02
N LEU A 332 -11.26 18.12 11.36
CA LEU A 332 -12.71 18.28 11.50
C LEU A 332 -13.44 17.91 10.20
N PRO A 333 -14.57 17.20 10.25
CA PRO A 333 -15.22 16.59 9.09
C PRO A 333 -15.83 17.60 8.10
N ASP A 334 -16.04 18.85 8.52
CA ASP A 334 -16.56 19.95 7.71
C ASP A 334 -15.48 20.67 6.90
N LYS A 335 -14.22 20.34 7.12
CA LYS A 335 -13.08 21.03 6.50
C LYS A 335 -12.89 20.66 5.04
N LYS A 336 -12.52 21.66 4.24
CA LYS A 336 -12.09 21.49 2.87
C LYS A 336 -10.59 21.17 2.84
N ILE A 337 -10.22 20.06 2.22
CA ILE A 337 -8.84 19.58 2.12
C ILE A 337 -8.40 19.56 0.67
N VAL A 338 -7.19 20.05 0.41
CA VAL A 338 -6.49 19.86 -0.86
C VAL A 338 -5.22 19.09 -0.59
N SER A 339 -5.05 17.94 -1.24
CA SER A 339 -3.79 17.19 -1.21
C SER A 339 -3.07 17.28 -2.54
N ILE A 340 -1.75 17.43 -2.50
CA ILE A 340 -0.87 17.57 -3.66
C ILE A 340 0.27 16.57 -3.52
N GLU A 341 0.42 15.68 -4.50
CA GLU A 341 1.36 14.56 -4.45
C GLU A 341 2.03 14.33 -5.82
N ASP A 342 3.25 13.84 -5.82
CA ASP A 342 3.86 13.30 -7.04
C ASP A 342 3.24 11.95 -7.41
N THR A 343 3.02 11.12 -6.41
CA THR A 343 2.32 9.84 -6.53
C THR A 343 1.21 9.81 -5.50
N PRO A 344 -0.01 9.44 -5.87
CA PRO A 344 -1.17 9.49 -4.99
C PRO A 344 -1.12 8.37 -3.93
N GLU A 345 -0.54 8.63 -2.76
CA GLU A 345 -0.46 7.71 -1.61
C GLU A 345 -1.43 8.09 -0.47
N LEU A 346 -1.85 9.36 -0.42
CA LEU A 346 -2.74 9.84 0.63
C LEU A 346 -4.17 9.34 0.41
N GLN A 347 -4.83 9.07 1.52
CA GLN A 347 -6.24 8.75 1.59
C GLN A 347 -6.87 9.54 2.74
N VAL A 348 -7.71 10.51 2.37
CA VAL A 348 -8.36 11.42 3.30
C VAL A 348 -9.84 11.04 3.39
N PRO A 349 -10.41 10.81 4.59
CA PRO A 349 -11.78 10.31 4.73
C PRO A 349 -12.86 11.38 4.52
N HIS A 350 -12.47 12.61 4.21
CA HIS A 350 -13.37 13.77 4.08
C HIS A 350 -14.10 13.79 2.75
N LYS A 351 -15.37 14.24 2.77
CA LYS A 351 -16.16 14.39 1.55
C LYS A 351 -15.70 15.56 0.67
N ASN A 352 -15.23 16.66 1.29
CA ASN A 352 -14.73 17.84 0.56
C ASN A 352 -13.21 17.77 0.44
N TRP A 353 -12.74 16.76 -0.29
CA TRP A 353 -11.33 16.52 -0.57
C TRP A 353 -11.03 16.65 -2.06
N ILE A 354 -10.12 17.54 -2.41
CA ILE A 354 -9.56 17.68 -3.75
C ILE A 354 -8.18 17.02 -3.74
N ARG A 355 -7.99 16.06 -4.63
CA ARG A 355 -6.75 15.33 -4.79
C ARG A 355 -6.07 15.73 -6.08
N GLU A 356 -4.91 16.34 -5.99
CA GLU A 356 -4.11 16.78 -7.12
C GLU A 356 -2.80 16.01 -7.19
N THR A 357 -2.37 15.68 -8.42
CA THR A 357 -1.12 14.96 -8.68
C THR A 357 -0.34 15.67 -9.77
N THR A 358 0.98 15.66 -9.65
CA THR A 358 1.87 16.21 -10.66
C THR A 358 1.75 15.46 -11.97
N ARG A 359 2.04 16.14 -13.06
CA ARG A 359 2.13 15.55 -14.39
C ARG A 359 3.51 15.85 -14.97
N GLY A 360 4.36 14.81 -15.07
CA GLY A 360 5.68 14.94 -15.70
C GLY A 360 5.60 15.27 -17.19
N SER A 361 6.62 15.92 -17.70
CA SER A 361 6.79 16.13 -19.14
C SER A 361 7.07 14.79 -19.81
N SER A 362 6.10 14.27 -20.57
CA SER A 362 6.33 13.21 -21.54
C SER A 362 6.74 13.85 -22.86
N LYS A 363 7.86 13.45 -23.44
CA LYS A 363 8.34 13.98 -24.74
C LYS A 363 7.35 13.77 -25.89
N ASP A 364 6.40 12.87 -25.72
CA ASP A 364 5.38 12.52 -26.73
C ASP A 364 4.00 13.12 -26.45
N ASN A 365 3.75 13.67 -25.26
CA ASN A 365 2.53 14.41 -24.95
C ASN A 365 2.83 15.91 -25.02
N SER A 366 2.16 16.62 -25.93
CA SER A 366 2.17 18.08 -26.06
C SER A 366 1.57 18.81 -24.83
N GLY A 367 1.33 18.12 -23.73
CA GLY A 367 0.86 18.69 -22.47
C GLY A 367 2.00 19.30 -21.68
N ALA A 368 1.83 20.55 -21.24
CA ALA A 368 2.76 21.22 -20.33
C ALA A 368 2.97 20.38 -19.05
N GLU A 369 4.20 20.35 -18.57
CA GLU A 369 4.52 19.83 -17.24
C GLU A 369 3.72 20.61 -16.19
N VAL A 370 3.17 19.90 -15.20
CA VAL A 370 2.49 20.50 -14.06
C VAL A 370 3.19 20.01 -12.80
N GLY A 371 4.01 20.88 -12.24
CA GLY A 371 4.79 20.57 -11.06
C GLY A 371 4.02 20.79 -9.74
N MET A 372 4.59 20.32 -8.65
CA MET A 372 4.05 20.52 -7.31
C MET A 372 3.92 21.99 -6.94
N PHE A 373 4.84 22.82 -7.40
CA PHE A 373 4.84 24.25 -7.23
C PHE A 373 3.59 24.93 -7.86
N ASP A 374 3.21 24.52 -9.08
CA ASP A 374 2.04 25.06 -9.78
C ASP A 374 0.74 24.66 -9.10
N LEU A 375 0.65 23.39 -8.68
CA LEU A 375 -0.51 22.88 -7.96
C LEU A 375 -0.69 23.57 -6.60
N LEU A 376 0.38 23.83 -5.86
CA LEU A 376 0.31 24.58 -4.60
C LEU A 376 -0.19 26.00 -4.81
N LYS A 377 0.28 26.70 -5.84
CA LYS A 377 -0.25 28.03 -6.19
C LYS A 377 -1.73 27.99 -6.56
N ALA A 378 -2.17 26.95 -7.26
CA ALA A 378 -3.59 26.75 -7.58
C ALA A 378 -4.40 26.48 -6.31
N ALA A 379 -3.91 25.65 -5.41
CA ALA A 379 -4.57 25.31 -4.14
C ALA A 379 -4.85 26.56 -3.29
N LEU A 380 -3.96 27.53 -3.20
CA LEU A 380 -4.19 28.78 -2.47
C LEU A 380 -5.42 29.55 -2.98
N ARG A 381 -5.77 29.43 -4.27
CA ARG A 381 -6.96 30.05 -4.86
C ARG A 381 -8.25 29.25 -4.63
N GLN A 382 -8.12 28.00 -4.20
CA GLN A 382 -9.26 27.13 -3.92
C GLN A 382 -9.81 27.32 -2.49
N ARG A 383 -9.17 28.14 -1.67
CA ARG A 383 -9.53 28.44 -0.27
C ARG A 383 -9.72 27.16 0.57
N PRO A 384 -8.71 26.29 0.69
CA PRO A 384 -8.78 25.13 1.55
C PRO A 384 -8.63 25.50 3.02
N ASP A 385 -9.25 24.75 3.93
CA ASP A 385 -8.95 24.82 5.36
C ASP A 385 -7.62 24.12 5.68
N ARG A 386 -7.26 23.09 4.87
CA ARG A 386 -6.06 22.30 5.04
C ARG A 386 -5.42 21.97 3.68
N ILE A 387 -4.12 22.19 3.58
CA ILE A 387 -3.31 21.72 2.46
C ILE A 387 -2.41 20.58 2.95
N ILE A 388 -2.42 19.46 2.23
CA ILE A 388 -1.55 18.32 2.54
C ILE A 388 -0.60 18.14 1.36
N VAL A 389 0.70 18.37 1.56
CA VAL A 389 1.73 18.14 0.57
C VAL A 389 2.35 16.76 0.84
N GLY A 390 2.34 15.88 -0.16
CA GLY A 390 2.84 14.52 -0.01
C GLY A 390 4.26 14.50 0.54
N GLU A 391 5.16 15.22 -0.12
CA GLU A 391 6.54 15.41 0.33
C GLU A 391 7.12 16.71 -0.22
N ILE A 392 7.80 17.48 0.62
CA ILE A 392 8.54 18.68 0.19
C ILE A 392 10.00 18.29 -0.09
N ARG A 393 10.46 18.62 -1.30
CA ARG A 393 11.82 18.32 -1.79
C ARG A 393 12.53 19.53 -2.40
N GLY A 394 11.78 20.50 -2.91
CA GLY A 394 12.26 21.62 -3.69
C GLY A 394 11.53 22.95 -3.41
N GLU A 395 11.44 23.79 -4.43
CA GLU A 395 10.89 25.16 -4.34
C GLU A 395 9.43 25.24 -3.86
N GLU A 396 8.66 24.18 -4.00
CA GLU A 396 7.30 24.06 -3.47
C GLU A 396 7.24 24.32 -1.96
N GLY A 397 8.33 24.06 -1.25
CA GLY A 397 8.45 24.38 0.17
C GLY A 397 8.21 25.85 0.48
N ALA A 398 8.71 26.77 -0.33
CA ALA A 398 8.49 28.20 -0.15
C ALA A 398 7.00 28.57 -0.24
N ILE A 399 6.26 27.96 -1.17
CA ILE A 399 4.81 28.19 -1.31
C ILE A 399 4.05 27.58 -0.14
N ALA A 400 4.47 26.40 0.35
CA ALA A 400 3.87 25.78 1.54
C ALA A 400 4.01 26.69 2.77
N PHE A 401 5.18 27.30 2.98
CA PHE A 401 5.38 28.26 4.08
C PHE A 401 4.63 29.58 3.87
N GLN A 402 4.50 30.04 2.64
CA GLN A 402 3.63 31.19 2.32
C GLN A 402 2.15 30.87 2.64
N ALA A 403 1.69 29.66 2.36
CA ALA A 403 0.36 29.20 2.75
C ALA A 403 0.16 29.26 4.27
N MET A 404 1.13 28.80 5.06
CA MET A 404 1.12 28.88 6.52
C MET A 404 0.99 30.31 7.01
N GLN A 405 1.75 31.25 6.42
CA GLN A 405 1.71 32.69 6.77
C GLN A 405 0.33 33.32 6.49
N THR A 406 -0.35 32.85 5.46
CA THR A 406 -1.69 33.34 5.10
C THR A 406 -2.82 32.63 5.85
N GLY A 407 -2.49 31.80 6.82
CA GLY A 407 -3.44 31.16 7.75
C GLY A 407 -4.01 29.84 7.28
N HIS A 408 -3.51 29.27 6.18
CA HIS A 408 -3.88 27.92 5.78
C HIS A 408 -3.14 26.90 6.65
N GLY A 409 -3.84 25.91 7.17
CA GLY A 409 -3.20 24.79 7.85
C GLY A 409 -2.47 23.91 6.85
N VAL A 410 -1.17 23.68 7.05
CA VAL A 410 -0.34 22.87 6.15
C VAL A 410 0.18 21.64 6.87
N MET A 411 0.11 20.50 6.19
CA MET A 411 0.74 19.23 6.60
C MET A 411 1.65 18.74 5.49
N SER A 412 2.81 18.19 5.82
CA SER A 412 3.67 17.54 4.82
C SER A 412 4.52 16.46 5.43
N THR A 413 5.06 15.57 4.56
CA THR A 413 6.18 14.73 4.95
C THR A 413 7.51 15.34 4.53
N PHE A 414 8.58 14.97 5.23
CA PHE A 414 9.92 15.45 4.93
C PHE A 414 10.99 14.41 5.27
N HIS A 415 12.07 14.39 4.50
CA HIS A 415 13.22 13.53 4.77
C HIS A 415 14.27 14.24 5.63
N ALA A 416 14.26 14.02 6.95
CA ALA A 416 15.32 14.42 7.86
C ALA A 416 15.37 13.46 9.05
N ALA A 417 16.46 13.49 9.83
CA ALA A 417 16.66 12.64 11.01
C ALA A 417 16.43 13.39 12.33
N SER A 418 16.43 14.72 12.33
CA SER A 418 16.21 15.57 13.51
C SER A 418 15.62 16.92 13.11
N VAL A 419 15.18 17.71 14.10
CA VAL A 419 14.64 19.07 13.88
C VAL A 419 15.72 19.98 13.29
N GLU A 420 16.95 19.90 13.77
CA GLU A 420 18.07 20.71 13.29
C GLU A 420 18.37 20.40 11.81
N LYS A 421 18.36 19.11 11.44
CA LYS A 421 18.55 18.68 10.05
C LYS A 421 17.38 19.09 9.15
N LEU A 422 16.16 19.09 9.67
CA LEU A 422 15.00 19.61 8.97
C LEU A 422 15.20 21.11 8.69
N VAL A 423 15.47 21.92 9.71
CA VAL A 423 15.67 23.37 9.58
C VAL A 423 16.83 23.67 8.61
N GLN A 424 17.96 22.96 8.73
CA GLN A 424 19.10 23.12 7.84
C GLN A 424 18.71 22.89 6.36
N ARG A 425 17.90 21.87 6.08
CA ARG A 425 17.46 21.58 4.71
C ARG A 425 16.41 22.55 4.19
N LEU A 426 15.48 22.99 5.05
CA LEU A 426 14.46 23.97 4.70
C LEU A 426 15.08 25.33 4.36
N THR A 427 16.12 25.74 5.08
CA THR A 427 16.80 27.04 4.87
C THR A 427 17.92 26.99 3.82
N GLY A 428 18.32 25.80 3.37
CA GLY A 428 19.33 25.58 2.33
C GLY A 428 18.70 25.34 0.95
N GLU A 429 19.56 25.39 -0.08
CA GLU A 429 19.18 25.05 -1.46
C GLU A 429 18.72 23.57 -1.56
N PRO A 430 17.72 23.25 -2.41
CA PRO A 430 16.99 24.13 -3.33
C PRO A 430 15.74 24.79 -2.72
N ILE A 431 15.39 24.51 -1.45
CA ILE A 431 14.14 24.96 -0.80
C ILE A 431 14.21 26.43 -0.41
N ASN A 432 15.32 26.83 0.21
CA ASN A 432 15.73 28.21 0.51
C ASN A 432 14.68 29.07 1.23
N ILE A 433 14.05 28.53 2.28
CA ILE A 433 13.08 29.26 3.09
C ILE A 433 13.80 30.22 4.05
N PRO A 434 13.38 31.49 4.12
CA PRO A 434 13.92 32.43 5.10
C PRO A 434 13.79 31.89 6.54
N LYS A 435 14.85 32.02 7.35
CA LYS A 435 14.85 31.51 8.74
C LYS A 435 13.66 32.01 9.56
N SER A 436 13.27 33.28 9.38
CA SER A 436 12.11 33.89 10.05
C SER A 436 10.76 33.28 9.67
N TYR A 437 10.68 32.47 8.61
CA TYR A 437 9.42 31.84 8.22
C TYR A 437 9.22 30.46 8.88
N ILE A 438 10.28 29.88 9.43
CA ILE A 438 10.23 28.57 10.08
C ILE A 438 9.28 28.59 11.28
N ASP A 439 9.06 29.74 11.93
CA ASP A 439 8.12 29.93 13.05
C ASP A 439 6.66 29.63 12.69
N ASN A 440 6.34 29.57 11.39
CA ASN A 440 5.00 29.17 10.95
C ASN A 440 4.79 27.66 11.04
N LEU A 441 5.83 26.85 11.14
CA LEU A 441 5.73 25.42 11.41
C LEU A 441 5.56 25.21 12.91
N ASP A 442 4.46 24.61 13.33
CA ASP A 442 4.14 24.41 14.74
C ASP A 442 4.73 23.12 15.31
N VAL A 443 4.58 22.00 14.57
CA VAL A 443 4.92 20.65 15.06
C VAL A 443 5.81 19.91 14.07
N VAL A 444 6.85 19.29 14.61
CA VAL A 444 7.70 18.33 13.90
C VAL A 444 7.61 16.97 14.59
N LEU A 445 6.98 16.00 13.94
CA LEU A 445 6.93 14.62 14.39
C LEU A 445 8.04 13.83 13.70
N ILE A 446 8.98 13.28 14.47
CA ILE A 446 10.07 12.48 13.93
C ILE A 446 9.76 11.00 14.09
N GLN A 447 9.88 10.25 13.01
CA GLN A 447 9.57 8.82 12.96
C GLN A 447 10.72 8.02 12.34
N ALA A 448 11.09 6.93 12.97
CA ALA A 448 12.17 6.07 12.52
C ALA A 448 11.80 4.57 12.57
N ALA A 449 12.47 3.79 11.72
CA ALA A 449 12.57 2.35 11.88
C ALA A 449 13.70 2.06 12.86
N VAL A 450 13.39 1.41 13.97
CA VAL A 450 14.29 1.15 15.09
C VAL A 450 14.30 -0.35 15.43
N LYS A 451 15.42 -0.85 15.97
CA LYS A 451 15.51 -2.22 16.45
C LYS A 451 15.13 -2.26 17.93
N VAL A 452 14.12 -3.03 18.26
CA VAL A 452 13.67 -3.25 19.65
C VAL A 452 13.93 -4.70 20.03
N ALA A 453 14.47 -4.92 21.22
CA ALA A 453 14.76 -6.25 21.73
C ALA A 453 13.48 -7.12 21.75
N GLY A 454 13.56 -8.33 21.24
CA GLY A 454 12.44 -9.26 21.15
C GLY A 454 11.37 -8.94 20.07
N LYS A 455 11.46 -7.77 19.40
CA LYS A 455 10.48 -7.36 18.38
C LYS A 455 11.10 -7.15 16.98
N GLY A 456 12.44 -7.16 16.87
CA GLY A 456 13.15 -6.89 15.60
C GLY A 456 13.06 -5.42 15.16
N MET A 457 12.98 -5.19 13.83
CA MET A 457 12.82 -3.85 13.26
C MET A 457 11.35 -3.42 13.34
N VAL A 458 11.09 -2.34 14.05
CA VAL A 458 9.76 -1.74 14.25
C VAL A 458 9.79 -0.25 13.95
N ARG A 459 8.64 0.35 13.70
CA ARG A 459 8.51 1.80 13.47
C ARG A 459 8.07 2.48 14.76
N ARG A 460 8.75 3.59 15.14
CA ARG A 460 8.43 4.40 16.34
C ARG A 460 8.43 5.88 15.99
N VAL A 461 7.50 6.63 16.53
CA VAL A 461 7.63 8.07 16.65
C VAL A 461 8.69 8.32 17.72
N THR A 462 9.87 8.75 17.30
CA THR A 462 11.01 8.92 18.22
C THR A 462 10.92 10.22 19.02
N SER A 463 10.33 11.26 18.44
CA SER A 463 10.00 12.51 19.17
C SER A 463 8.89 13.30 18.49
N ILE A 464 8.18 14.11 19.26
CA ILE A 464 7.32 15.19 18.78
C ILE A 464 7.88 16.49 19.36
N ASN A 465 8.19 17.43 18.47
CA ASN A 465 8.83 18.69 18.83
C ASN A 465 7.94 19.87 18.44
N GLU A 466 7.81 20.82 19.33
CA GLU A 466 7.09 22.09 19.12
C GLU A 466 8.08 23.17 18.73
N ILE A 467 7.87 23.86 17.63
CA ILE A 467 8.69 25.02 17.25
C ILE A 467 8.16 26.23 18.00
N VAL A 468 9.03 26.84 18.80
CA VAL A 468 8.69 28.03 19.64
C VAL A 468 8.96 29.31 18.87
N GLY A 469 10.11 29.41 18.21
CA GLY A 469 10.44 30.56 17.41
C GLY A 469 11.92 30.63 17.00
N TYR A 470 12.20 31.61 16.17
CA TYR A 470 13.55 31.99 15.73
C TYR A 470 13.99 33.30 16.38
N ASP A 471 15.14 33.28 17.03
CA ASP A 471 15.78 34.51 17.55
C ASP A 471 16.78 35.03 16.50
N PRO A 472 16.49 36.17 15.86
CA PRO A 472 17.38 36.74 14.85
C PRO A 472 18.70 37.30 15.46
N THR A 473 18.74 37.57 16.78
CA THR A 473 19.93 38.11 17.44
C THR A 473 20.98 37.02 17.63
N THR A 474 20.56 35.84 18.05
CA THR A 474 21.43 34.68 18.29
C THR A 474 21.46 33.72 17.08
N GLU A 475 20.68 34.01 16.05
CA GLU A 475 20.45 33.13 14.87
C GLU A 475 20.07 31.69 15.26
N SER A 476 19.39 31.50 16.38
CA SER A 476 19.06 30.21 16.93
C SER A 476 17.54 29.92 16.86
N PHE A 477 17.21 28.65 16.76
CA PHE A 477 15.84 28.15 16.83
C PHE A 477 15.58 27.57 18.22
N SER A 478 14.43 27.93 18.78
CA SER A 478 13.94 27.34 20.02
C SER A 478 12.84 26.33 19.72
N PHE A 479 12.96 25.16 20.29
CA PHE A 479 11.93 24.10 20.20
C PHE A 479 11.82 23.36 21.54
N ILE A 480 10.63 22.82 21.80
CA ILE A 480 10.33 21.99 22.97
C ILE A 480 10.07 20.57 22.52
N GLU A 481 10.79 19.61 23.08
CA GLU A 481 10.48 18.20 22.87
C GLU A 481 9.27 17.83 23.75
N ALA A 482 8.09 17.78 23.11
CA ALA A 482 6.85 17.45 23.80
C ALA A 482 6.80 15.97 24.18
N PHE A 483 7.15 15.07 23.24
CA PHE A 483 7.20 13.62 23.48
C PHE A 483 8.53 13.04 23.02
N ARG A 484 8.99 11.99 23.73
CA ARG A 484 10.22 11.24 23.42
C ARG A 484 9.99 9.75 23.58
N TRP A 485 10.46 8.97 22.60
CA TRP A 485 10.54 7.52 22.73
C TRP A 485 11.76 7.11 23.57
N ASN A 486 11.53 6.24 24.53
CA ASN A 486 12.57 5.66 25.38
C ASN A 486 12.98 4.30 24.82
N SER A 487 14.18 4.21 24.27
CA SER A 487 14.69 2.98 23.64
C SER A 487 14.93 1.83 24.61
N ALA A 488 15.17 2.13 25.89
CA ALA A 488 15.44 1.12 26.91
C ALA A 488 14.17 0.38 27.34
N THR A 489 13.03 1.09 27.41
CA THR A 489 11.75 0.57 27.91
C THR A 489 10.73 0.32 26.81
N ASP A 490 11.00 0.75 25.57
CA ASP A 490 10.06 0.80 24.43
C ASP A 490 8.75 1.54 24.78
N ALA A 491 8.85 2.59 25.61
CA ALA A 491 7.75 3.44 26.06
C ALA A 491 7.93 4.88 25.59
N PHE A 492 6.89 5.71 25.77
CA PHE A 492 6.93 7.12 25.41
C PHE A 492 6.85 8.00 26.65
N ASP A 493 7.82 8.88 26.79
CA ASP A 493 7.87 9.91 27.84
C ASP A 493 7.19 11.20 27.32
N PHE A 494 6.63 12.00 28.24
CA PHE A 494 6.02 13.29 27.92
C PHE A 494 6.77 14.45 28.63
N PRO A 495 8.00 14.81 28.19
CA PRO A 495 8.74 15.95 28.76
C PRO A 495 7.99 17.27 28.71
N GLY A 496 7.15 17.46 27.68
CA GLY A 496 6.27 18.62 27.53
C GLY A 496 5.10 18.70 28.52
N PHE A 497 4.91 17.71 29.40
CA PHE A 497 3.83 17.75 30.37
C PHE A 497 3.99 18.94 31.34
N MET A 498 2.95 19.79 31.41
CA MET A 498 2.96 21.06 32.12
C MET A 498 4.00 22.09 31.62
N ASN A 499 4.53 21.92 30.39
CA ASN A 499 5.52 22.80 29.77
C ASN A 499 5.40 22.86 28.23
N SER A 500 4.26 22.49 27.66
CA SER A 500 4.01 22.55 26.21
C SER A 500 3.65 23.98 25.80
N TYR A 501 4.43 24.55 24.90
CA TYR A 501 4.15 25.86 24.32
C TYR A 501 2.86 25.86 23.52
N LEU A 502 2.64 24.85 22.67
CA LEU A 502 1.47 24.81 21.82
C LEU A 502 0.19 24.59 22.63
N LEU A 503 0.18 23.67 23.59
CA LEU A 503 -0.99 23.42 24.42
C LEU A 503 -1.36 24.66 25.25
N GLU A 504 -0.39 25.31 25.85
CA GLU A 504 -0.62 26.41 26.81
C GLU A 504 -0.81 27.76 26.13
N GLU A 505 0.02 28.08 25.11
CA GLU A 505 0.03 29.43 24.52
C GLU A 505 -0.81 29.54 23.25
N LYS A 506 -0.90 28.48 22.45
CA LYS A 506 -1.69 28.50 21.19
C LYS A 506 -3.07 27.86 21.34
N ILE A 507 -3.14 26.61 21.79
CA ILE A 507 -4.39 25.85 21.82
C ILE A 507 -5.31 26.32 22.94
N ALA A 508 -4.80 26.51 24.16
CA ALA A 508 -5.62 27.01 25.26
C ALA A 508 -6.18 28.40 24.95
N LEU A 509 -5.40 29.28 24.32
CA LEU A 509 -5.86 30.60 23.90
C LEU A 509 -7.01 30.49 22.86
N LYS A 510 -6.83 29.69 21.80
CA LYS A 510 -7.85 29.47 20.77
C LYS A 510 -9.16 28.91 21.36
N ARG A 511 -9.07 28.11 22.41
CA ARG A 511 -10.22 27.53 23.13
C ARG A 511 -10.82 28.47 24.20
N GLY A 512 -10.32 29.68 24.29
CA GLY A 512 -10.80 30.69 25.27
C GLY A 512 -10.50 30.33 26.72
N ILE A 513 -9.50 29.49 26.97
CA ILE A 513 -9.05 29.15 28.34
C ILE A 513 -8.22 30.32 28.89
N PRO A 514 -8.62 30.91 30.02
CA PRO A 514 -7.89 32.06 30.61
C PRO A 514 -6.45 31.70 30.95
N PRO A 515 -5.50 32.66 30.88
CA PRO A 515 -4.06 32.43 31.15
C PRO A 515 -3.77 31.69 32.45
N PHE A 516 -4.48 32.05 33.54
CA PHE A 516 -4.29 31.45 34.88
C PHE A 516 -4.87 30.00 34.98
N LYS A 517 -5.64 29.53 33.96
CA LYS A 517 -6.21 28.17 33.92
C LYS A 517 -5.63 27.32 32.80
N ARG A 518 -4.62 27.76 32.05
CA ARG A 518 -4.06 27.06 30.89
C ARG A 518 -3.72 25.58 31.15
N LYS A 519 -3.25 25.28 32.37
CA LYS A 519 -2.92 23.91 32.79
C LYS A 519 -4.10 22.94 32.75
N VAL A 520 -5.33 23.44 32.69
CA VAL A 520 -6.54 22.56 32.51
C VAL A 520 -6.50 21.81 31.20
N ILE A 521 -5.80 22.32 30.17
CA ILE A 521 -5.66 21.65 28.86
C ILE A 521 -5.09 20.23 28.99
N TYR A 522 -4.20 19.98 29.97
CA TYR A 522 -3.64 18.66 30.20
C TYR A 522 -4.65 17.68 30.79
N THR A 523 -5.67 18.15 31.50
CA THR A 523 -6.78 17.33 31.96
C THR A 523 -7.64 16.87 30.77
N GLU A 524 -7.93 17.81 29.85
CA GLU A 524 -8.64 17.49 28.62
C GLU A 524 -7.85 16.52 27.73
N LEU A 525 -6.54 16.73 27.61
CA LEU A 525 -5.65 15.83 26.88
C LEU A 525 -5.72 14.40 27.42
N LYS A 526 -5.62 14.25 28.75
CA LYS A 526 -5.73 12.93 29.41
C LYS A 526 -7.13 12.31 29.24
N ARG A 527 -8.19 13.14 29.31
CA ARG A 527 -9.57 12.70 29.10
C ARG A 527 -9.72 12.12 27.68
N ARG A 528 -9.23 12.84 26.66
CA ARG A 528 -9.31 12.40 25.27
C ARG A 528 -8.49 11.14 25.01
N ALA A 529 -7.28 11.03 25.58
CA ALA A 529 -6.48 9.82 25.51
C ALA A 529 -7.21 8.59 26.06
N LYS A 530 -7.92 8.75 27.20
CA LYS A 530 -8.76 7.67 27.75
C LYS A 530 -9.96 7.33 26.86
N ILE A 531 -10.58 8.33 26.22
CA ILE A 531 -11.67 8.08 25.25
C ILE A 531 -11.15 7.25 24.07
N LEU A 532 -10.03 7.65 23.47
CA LEU A 532 -9.41 6.89 22.37
C LEU A 532 -9.08 5.46 22.81
N GLN A 533 -8.52 5.28 24.00
CA GLN A 533 -8.25 3.96 24.56
C GLN A 533 -9.51 3.10 24.70
N ARG A 534 -10.61 3.66 25.22
CA ARG A 534 -11.89 2.94 25.37
C ARG A 534 -12.49 2.57 24.01
N LEU A 535 -12.50 3.48 23.05
CA LEU A 535 -12.98 3.19 21.70
C LEU A 535 -12.19 2.04 21.08
N HIS A 536 -10.87 2.01 21.27
CA HIS A 536 -10.01 0.99 20.73
C HIS A 536 -10.18 -0.37 21.44
N VAL A 537 -10.04 -0.39 22.78
CA VAL A 537 -9.97 -1.63 23.57
C VAL A 537 -11.37 -2.20 23.82
N GLU A 538 -12.32 -1.36 24.25
CA GLU A 538 -13.66 -1.83 24.67
C GLU A 538 -14.61 -1.98 23.48
N ARG A 539 -14.49 -1.11 22.44
CA ARG A 539 -15.34 -1.13 21.24
C ARG A 539 -14.69 -1.82 20.05
N HIS A 540 -13.45 -2.28 20.18
CA HIS A 540 -12.65 -2.92 19.13
C HIS A 540 -12.57 -2.12 17.82
N LEU A 541 -12.63 -0.79 17.94
CA LEU A 541 -12.63 0.11 16.80
C LEU A 541 -11.21 0.23 16.24
N LYS A 542 -10.96 -0.41 15.09
CA LYS A 542 -9.64 -0.45 14.43
C LYS A 542 -9.65 0.05 12.99
N ASP A 543 -10.82 0.02 12.33
CA ASP A 543 -10.97 0.45 10.94
C ASP A 543 -10.79 1.96 10.80
N PHE A 544 -10.08 2.39 9.75
CA PHE A 544 -9.77 3.79 9.47
C PHE A 544 -11.02 4.65 9.30
N TYR A 545 -11.95 4.23 8.45
CA TYR A 545 -13.18 4.97 8.18
C TYR A 545 -14.14 4.93 9.37
N GLY A 546 -14.20 3.80 10.07
CA GLY A 546 -14.98 3.67 11.30
C GLY A 546 -14.47 4.60 12.41
N VAL A 547 -13.14 4.70 12.58
CA VAL A 547 -12.51 5.66 13.50
C VAL A 547 -12.92 7.09 13.14
N PHE A 548 -12.79 7.48 11.86
CA PHE A 548 -13.20 8.81 11.42
C PHE A 548 -14.66 9.11 11.69
N GLN A 549 -15.57 8.18 11.36
CA GLN A 549 -17.01 8.36 11.59
C GLN A 549 -17.34 8.60 13.07
N VAL A 550 -16.76 7.78 13.96
CA VAL A 550 -16.99 7.91 15.41
C VAL A 550 -16.42 9.23 15.95
N LEU A 551 -15.21 9.61 15.54
CA LEU A 551 -14.60 10.88 15.94
C LEU A 551 -15.41 12.07 15.41
N ALA A 552 -15.84 12.05 14.16
CA ALA A 552 -16.66 13.09 13.55
C ALA A 552 -18.01 13.27 14.29
N GLU A 553 -18.64 12.18 14.70
CA GLU A 553 -19.88 12.25 15.48
C GLU A 553 -19.63 12.78 16.88
N ALA A 554 -18.57 12.32 17.55
CA ALA A 554 -18.21 12.82 18.88
C ALA A 554 -17.88 14.33 18.87
N GLN A 555 -17.23 14.83 17.81
CA GLN A 555 -16.96 16.25 17.63
C GLN A 555 -18.24 17.06 17.40
N ARG A 556 -19.19 16.58 16.57
CA ARG A 556 -20.49 17.22 16.37
C ARG A 556 -21.30 17.34 17.68
N GLN A 557 -21.20 16.31 18.51
CA GLN A 557 -21.87 16.27 19.82
C GLN A 557 -21.07 16.99 20.93
N LYS A 558 -19.92 17.57 20.62
CA LYS A 558 -19.01 18.24 21.59
C LYS A 558 -18.58 17.31 22.73
N LEU A 559 -18.40 16.04 22.44
CA LEU A 559 -17.95 15.03 23.41
C LEU A 559 -16.42 14.88 23.46
N LEU A 560 -15.73 15.39 22.44
CA LEU A 560 -14.28 15.42 22.34
C LEU A 560 -13.72 16.81 22.52
#